data_de19856dc1baef29aa5a7cdd566f21f6
#
_entry.id   de19856dc1baef29aa5a7cdd566f21f6
#
_cell.length_a   1.000
_cell.length_b   1.000
_cell.length_c   1.000
_cell.angle_alpha   90.00
_cell.angle_beta   90.00
_cell.angle_gamma   90.00
#
_symmetry.space_group_name_H-M   'P 1'
#
loop_
_entity.id
_entity.type
_entity.pdbx_description
1 polymer ?
#
loop_
_entity_poly.entity_id
_entity_poly.type
_entity_poly.pdbx_seq_one_letter_code
_entity_poly.pdbx_strand_id
1 'polypeptide(L)'
;MKQIFLSMMMMLTMLPIAAANKYDNPDTLVVSRDGTGEFRTIDEAIEVCRAFMDYTKVIYVKKGVYKEKLIIPTWLTNITICGEDRDQTIITWDDHANILMPIGGLDSEAAAKGKKMGTFRTYTLKVQGNYITLKNITIENNAAKLGQAVSLHIEGDHILVQNCRLLGNQDTVYTGRAGSRIAFYDCYIEGTTDFIFGPSLAWFENCEIHSKADSYIT
;
A
#
# COMPACT_ATOMS: atom_id res chain seq x y z
N MET A 1 -14.16 62.62 -47.04
CA MET A 1 -14.56 61.42 -46.24
C MET A 1 -13.34 60.58 -45.99
N LYS A 2 -12.79 60.59 -44.79
CA LYS A 2 -11.64 59.78 -44.40
C LYS A 2 -12.15 58.52 -43.71
N GLN A 3 -11.94 57.35 -44.31
CA GLN A 3 -12.22 56.07 -43.68
C GLN A 3 -11.09 55.79 -42.69
N ILE A 4 -11.43 55.63 -41.44
CA ILE A 4 -10.55 55.19 -40.37
C ILE A 4 -10.65 53.65 -40.31
N PHE A 5 -9.63 52.93 -40.78
CA PHE A 5 -9.48 51.49 -40.57
C PHE A 5 -9.06 51.24 -39.13
N LEU A 6 -9.97 50.75 -38.30
CA LEU A 6 -9.70 50.29 -36.96
C LEU A 6 -9.15 48.85 -37.06
N SER A 7 -7.82 48.71 -37.01
CA SER A 7 -7.14 47.42 -36.92
C SER A 7 -7.32 46.87 -35.51
N MET A 8 -8.23 45.90 -35.32
CA MET A 8 -8.42 45.16 -34.09
C MET A 8 -7.31 44.11 -33.99
N MET A 9 -6.22 44.45 -33.31
CA MET A 9 -5.13 43.53 -32.99
C MET A 9 -5.62 42.55 -31.92
N MET A 10 -5.98 41.33 -32.36
CA MET A 10 -6.36 40.23 -31.47
C MET A 10 -5.13 39.76 -30.72
N MET A 11 -5.00 40.22 -29.49
CA MET A 11 -3.94 39.79 -28.58
C MET A 11 -4.26 38.36 -28.12
N LEU A 12 -3.66 37.38 -28.80
CA LEU A 12 -3.76 35.99 -28.42
C LEU A 12 -2.91 35.81 -27.12
N THR A 13 -3.55 35.91 -25.97
CA THR A 13 -2.92 35.57 -24.71
C THR A 13 -2.65 34.06 -24.73
N MET A 14 -1.42 33.67 -25.00
CA MET A 14 -0.96 32.30 -24.71
C MET A 14 -1.05 32.10 -23.19
N LEU A 15 -2.12 31.42 -22.77
CA LEU A 15 -2.15 30.85 -21.44
C LEU A 15 -0.95 29.90 -21.30
N PRO A 16 -0.12 30.02 -20.26
CA PRO A 16 0.94 29.06 -20.07
C PRO A 16 0.27 27.68 -19.92
N ILE A 17 0.57 26.77 -20.87
CA ILE A 17 0.27 25.36 -20.70
C ILE A 17 1.09 24.98 -19.48
N ALA A 18 0.40 24.74 -18.35
CA ALA A 18 1.06 24.21 -17.17
C ALA A 18 1.78 22.94 -17.63
N ALA A 19 3.10 22.92 -17.49
CA ALA A 19 3.89 21.74 -17.81
C ALA A 19 3.30 20.58 -16.98
N ALA A 20 2.88 19.52 -17.65
CA ALA A 20 2.35 18.35 -16.98
C ALA A 20 3.37 17.92 -15.92
N ASN A 21 2.90 17.73 -14.68
CA ASN A 21 3.77 17.26 -13.63
C ASN A 21 4.32 15.89 -14.06
N LYS A 22 5.63 15.67 -13.94
CA LYS A 22 6.27 14.39 -14.29
C LYS A 22 5.61 13.18 -13.57
N TYR A 23 4.97 13.43 -12.44
CA TYR A 23 4.25 12.41 -11.68
C TYR A 23 2.87 12.07 -12.25
N ASP A 24 2.33 12.87 -13.16
CA ASP A 24 1.07 12.61 -13.87
C ASP A 24 1.24 11.69 -15.09
N ASN A 25 2.47 11.21 -15.36
CA ASN A 25 2.78 10.31 -16.46
C ASN A 25 2.87 8.85 -15.99
N PRO A 26 2.78 7.85 -16.93
CA PRO A 26 2.96 6.44 -16.58
C PRO A 26 4.40 6.06 -16.20
N ASP A 27 5.30 7.02 -16.09
CA ASP A 27 6.71 6.79 -15.76
C ASP A 27 6.88 6.11 -14.40
N THR A 28 7.92 5.30 -14.30
CA THR A 28 8.28 4.59 -13.07
C THR A 28 8.87 5.57 -12.06
N LEU A 29 8.38 5.51 -10.83
CA LEU A 29 8.95 6.20 -9.67
C LEU A 29 9.93 5.26 -8.97
N VAL A 30 11.15 5.71 -8.70
CA VAL A 30 12.18 4.89 -8.08
C VAL A 30 12.38 5.28 -6.62
N VAL A 31 12.17 4.31 -5.74
CA VAL A 31 12.41 4.45 -4.30
C VAL A 31 13.72 3.78 -3.92
N SER A 32 14.60 4.50 -3.21
CA SER A 32 15.86 3.95 -2.70
C SER A 32 16.29 4.66 -1.42
N ARG A 33 16.53 3.90 -0.35
CA ARG A 33 16.94 4.44 0.95
C ARG A 33 18.29 5.15 0.92
N ASP A 34 19.18 4.73 0.05
CA ASP A 34 20.51 5.32 -0.12
C ASP A 34 20.50 6.66 -0.88
N GLY A 35 19.32 7.06 -1.40
CA GLY A 35 19.14 8.31 -2.14
C GLY A 35 19.54 8.24 -3.63
N THR A 36 19.73 7.03 -4.17
CA THR A 36 19.97 6.82 -5.61
C THR A 36 18.66 6.77 -6.41
N GLY A 37 17.50 6.80 -5.75
CA GLY A 37 16.16 6.94 -6.33
C GLY A 37 15.64 8.37 -6.25
N GLU A 38 14.43 8.58 -6.76
CA GLU A 38 13.72 9.86 -6.66
C GLU A 38 13.18 10.09 -5.23
N PHE A 39 12.85 9.00 -4.54
CA PHE A 39 12.28 9.01 -3.19
C PHE A 39 13.12 8.14 -2.26
N ARG A 40 13.11 8.47 -0.98
CA ARG A 40 13.77 7.66 0.06
C ARG A 40 12.81 6.73 0.77
N THR A 41 11.50 7.03 0.71
CA THR A 41 10.43 6.25 1.32
C THR A 41 9.40 5.85 0.26
N ILE A 42 8.70 4.75 0.53
CA ILE A 42 7.61 4.28 -0.33
C ILE A 42 6.40 5.21 -0.18
N ASP A 43 6.18 5.71 1.02
CA ASP A 43 5.11 6.66 1.34
C ASP A 43 5.21 7.92 0.47
N GLU A 44 6.39 8.55 0.37
CA GLU A 44 6.62 9.71 -0.50
C GLU A 44 6.24 9.41 -1.96
N ALA A 45 6.57 8.20 -2.46
CA ALA A 45 6.23 7.80 -3.83
C ALA A 45 4.72 7.55 -4.03
N ILE A 46 4.02 7.06 -3.00
CA ILE A 46 2.56 6.90 -3.00
C ILE A 46 1.88 8.28 -3.00
N GLU A 47 2.32 9.21 -2.16
CA GLU A 47 1.72 10.53 -1.99
C GLU A 47 1.78 11.41 -3.25
N VAL A 48 2.78 11.24 -4.10
CA VAL A 48 2.88 12.00 -5.37
C VAL A 48 2.04 11.41 -6.50
N CYS A 49 1.44 10.22 -6.32
CA CYS A 49 0.59 9.61 -7.34
C CYS A 49 -0.72 10.36 -7.48
N ARG A 50 -1.11 10.65 -8.73
CA ARG A 50 -2.38 11.31 -9.02
C ARG A 50 -3.57 10.38 -8.71
N ALA A 51 -4.64 10.94 -8.17
CA ALA A 51 -5.89 10.21 -7.98
C ALA A 51 -6.54 9.80 -9.32
N PHE A 52 -7.20 8.65 -9.33
CA PHE A 52 -8.01 8.12 -10.44
C PHE A 52 -7.26 8.04 -11.78
N MET A 53 -6.04 7.50 -11.74
CA MET A 53 -5.25 7.29 -12.96
C MET A 53 -5.90 6.23 -13.87
N ASP A 54 -5.90 6.51 -15.17
CA ASP A 54 -6.33 5.62 -16.25
C ASP A 54 -5.16 4.83 -16.89
N TYR A 55 -3.95 5.01 -16.36
CA TYR A 55 -2.73 4.31 -16.72
C TYR A 55 -2.08 3.67 -15.48
N THR A 56 -1.24 2.68 -15.67
CA THR A 56 -0.50 2.03 -14.58
C THR A 56 0.72 2.87 -14.18
N LYS A 57 0.79 3.23 -12.90
CA LYS A 57 1.96 3.82 -12.28
C LYS A 57 2.77 2.72 -11.59
N VAL A 58 4.06 2.64 -11.88
CA VAL A 58 4.98 1.73 -11.23
C VAL A 58 5.79 2.47 -10.17
N ILE A 59 5.77 1.97 -8.94
CA ILE A 59 6.66 2.35 -7.86
C ILE A 59 7.69 1.22 -7.73
N TYR A 60 8.89 1.45 -8.26
CA TYR A 60 9.99 0.49 -8.19
C TYR A 60 10.82 0.73 -6.94
N VAL A 61 10.85 -0.29 -6.07
CA VAL A 61 11.49 -0.19 -4.75
C VAL A 61 12.79 -0.99 -4.77
N LYS A 62 13.91 -0.30 -4.61
CA LYS A 62 15.23 -0.94 -4.52
C LYS A 62 15.38 -1.74 -3.24
N LYS A 63 16.35 -2.66 -3.24
CA LYS A 63 16.68 -3.46 -2.06
C LYS A 63 16.87 -2.60 -0.82
N GLY A 64 16.34 -3.07 0.29
CA GLY A 64 16.41 -2.38 1.57
C GLY A 64 15.29 -2.78 2.51
N VAL A 65 15.45 -2.42 3.77
CA VAL A 65 14.41 -2.59 4.79
C VAL A 65 13.72 -1.25 5.01
N TYR A 66 12.46 -1.18 4.63
CA TYR A 66 11.60 0.00 4.73
C TYR A 66 10.69 -0.16 5.94
N LYS A 67 11.06 0.47 7.06
CA LYS A 67 10.20 0.47 8.26
C LYS A 67 9.15 1.56 8.10
N GLU A 68 8.06 1.21 7.42
CA GLU A 68 6.99 2.11 7.05
C GLU A 68 5.63 1.44 7.23
N LYS A 69 4.66 2.21 7.72
CA LYS A 69 3.25 1.81 7.79
C LYS A 69 2.49 2.51 6.68
N LEU A 70 2.09 1.75 5.67
CA LEU A 70 1.67 2.29 4.38
C LEU A 70 0.16 2.12 4.13
N ILE A 71 -0.42 3.08 3.42
CA ILE A 71 -1.77 2.99 2.88
C ILE A 71 -1.73 3.33 1.39
N ILE A 72 -2.33 2.47 0.56
CA ILE A 72 -2.74 2.84 -0.79
C ILE A 72 -4.23 3.19 -0.71
N PRO A 73 -4.59 4.47 -0.70
CA PRO A 73 -5.96 4.91 -0.43
C PRO A 73 -6.91 4.61 -1.60
N THR A 74 -8.22 4.71 -1.35
CA THR A 74 -9.27 4.32 -2.30
C THR A 74 -9.24 5.08 -3.63
N TRP A 75 -8.72 6.29 -3.66
CA TRP A 75 -8.61 7.13 -4.86
C TRP A 75 -7.38 6.82 -5.72
N LEU A 76 -6.44 6.03 -5.22
CA LEU A 76 -5.32 5.54 -6.02
C LEU A 76 -5.68 4.22 -6.68
N THR A 77 -5.65 4.20 -8.00
CA THR A 77 -5.95 3.03 -8.84
C THR A 77 -4.80 2.79 -9.80
N ASN A 78 -4.68 1.56 -10.31
CA ASN A 78 -3.68 1.21 -11.32
C ASN A 78 -2.23 1.43 -10.82
N ILE A 79 -1.94 1.08 -9.56
CA ILE A 79 -0.59 1.16 -8.98
C ILE A 79 0.05 -0.24 -8.98
N THR A 80 1.30 -0.29 -9.40
CA THR A 80 2.17 -1.46 -9.18
C THR A 80 3.29 -1.09 -8.23
N ILE A 81 3.37 -1.71 -7.06
CA ILE A 81 4.57 -1.66 -6.20
C ILE A 81 5.42 -2.89 -6.55
N CYS A 82 6.62 -2.66 -7.09
CA CYS A 82 7.51 -3.71 -7.54
C CYS A 82 8.87 -3.59 -6.83
N GLY A 83 9.18 -4.58 -6.00
CA GLY A 83 10.51 -4.70 -5.39
C GLY A 83 11.57 -5.14 -6.40
N GLU A 84 12.79 -4.70 -6.19
CA GLU A 84 13.96 -5.15 -6.95
C GLU A 84 14.26 -6.63 -6.73
N ASP A 85 14.00 -7.12 -5.51
CA ASP A 85 14.25 -8.49 -5.11
C ASP A 85 13.27 -8.87 -3.99
N ARG A 86 12.59 -10.00 -4.13
CA ARG A 86 11.56 -10.45 -3.19
C ARG A 86 12.06 -10.57 -1.75
N ASP A 87 13.26 -11.08 -1.56
CA ASP A 87 13.80 -11.42 -0.24
C ASP A 87 14.62 -10.27 0.39
N GLN A 88 15.00 -9.28 -0.42
CA GLN A 88 15.82 -8.15 0.00
C GLN A 88 15.12 -6.79 -0.05
N THR A 89 13.91 -6.72 -0.63
CA THR A 89 13.06 -5.53 -0.57
C THR A 89 11.96 -5.79 0.46
N ILE A 90 12.13 -5.27 1.66
CA ILE A 90 11.30 -5.61 2.82
C ILE A 90 10.58 -4.38 3.34
N ILE A 91 9.25 -4.43 3.35
CA ILE A 91 8.39 -3.46 4.03
C ILE A 91 8.01 -4.05 5.37
N THR A 92 8.32 -3.36 6.46
CA THR A 92 8.16 -3.90 7.82
C THR A 92 7.52 -2.91 8.77
N TRP A 93 6.70 -3.40 9.70
CA TRP A 93 6.13 -2.67 10.82
C TRP A 93 5.92 -3.60 12.01
N ASP A 94 5.61 -3.05 13.18
CA ASP A 94 5.59 -3.80 14.44
C ASP A 94 4.36 -3.50 15.34
N ASP A 95 3.27 -3.01 14.77
CA ASP A 95 2.03 -2.79 15.51
C ASP A 95 1.30 -4.11 15.81
N HIS A 96 0.70 -4.21 16.99
CA HIS A 96 -0.16 -5.32 17.40
C HIS A 96 -1.44 -4.82 18.10
N ALA A 97 -2.49 -5.64 18.10
CA ALA A 97 -3.83 -5.25 18.52
C ALA A 97 -3.94 -4.75 19.97
N ASN A 98 -3.01 -5.17 20.83
CA ASN A 98 -3.00 -4.82 22.24
C ASN A 98 -2.27 -3.51 22.58
N ILE A 99 -1.71 -2.80 21.58
CA ILE A 99 -1.13 -1.47 21.80
C ILE A 99 -2.24 -0.54 22.29
N LEU A 100 -1.94 0.18 23.40
CA LEU A 100 -2.85 1.21 23.91
C LEU A 100 -2.78 2.44 23.01
N MET A 101 -3.91 2.80 22.42
CA MET A 101 -3.99 3.96 21.56
C MET A 101 -4.01 5.24 22.39
N PRO A 102 -3.15 6.22 22.09
CA PRO A 102 -3.36 7.58 22.55
C PRO A 102 -4.62 8.12 21.85
N ILE A 103 -5.74 8.09 22.52
CA ILE A 103 -6.94 8.72 21.99
C ILE A 103 -6.72 10.21 22.12
N GLY A 104 -6.51 10.83 20.97
CA GLY A 104 -6.27 12.23 20.72
C GLY A 104 -6.46 13.16 21.92
N GLY A 105 -5.40 13.71 22.39
CA GLY A 105 -5.12 14.84 23.26
C GLY A 105 -6.18 15.47 24.18
N LEU A 106 -7.42 15.05 24.15
CA LEU A 106 -8.53 15.75 24.82
C LEU A 106 -9.16 14.95 25.96
N ASP A 107 -8.86 13.64 26.10
CA ASP A 107 -9.47 12.82 27.14
C ASP A 107 -8.44 11.89 27.77
N SER A 108 -7.77 12.40 28.81
CA SER A 108 -6.91 11.59 29.67
C SER A 108 -7.65 10.38 30.31
N GLU A 109 -8.98 10.46 30.49
CA GLU A 109 -9.80 9.35 30.96
C GLU A 109 -9.97 8.26 29.91
N ALA A 110 -10.13 8.58 28.62
CA ALA A 110 -10.26 7.59 27.57
C ALA A 110 -8.94 6.87 27.31
N ALA A 111 -7.79 7.57 27.41
CA ALA A 111 -6.47 6.97 27.39
C ALA A 111 -6.23 6.09 28.63
N ALA A 112 -6.69 6.52 29.80
CA ALA A 112 -6.60 5.75 31.06
C ALA A 112 -7.50 4.51 31.07
N LYS A 113 -8.59 4.48 30.28
CA LYS A 113 -9.47 3.31 30.10
C LYS A 113 -8.90 2.28 29.12
N GLY A 114 -7.72 2.52 28.53
CA GLY A 114 -6.96 1.49 27.82
C GLY A 114 -7.65 0.99 26.53
N LYS A 115 -8.12 1.90 25.65
CA LYS A 115 -8.61 1.48 24.35
C LYS A 115 -7.47 0.92 23.51
N LYS A 116 -7.57 -0.36 23.17
CA LYS A 116 -6.60 -1.05 22.35
C LYS A 116 -6.73 -0.68 20.87
N MET A 117 -5.64 -0.78 20.14
CA MET A 117 -5.56 -0.54 18.70
C MET A 117 -6.55 -1.42 17.92
N GLY A 118 -6.63 -2.69 18.26
CA GLY A 118 -7.43 -3.69 17.56
C GLY A 118 -6.80 -4.11 16.22
N THR A 119 -7.22 -5.28 15.71
CA THR A 119 -6.62 -5.96 14.55
C THR A 119 -6.46 -5.07 13.32
N PHE A 120 -7.54 -4.39 12.91
CA PHE A 120 -7.60 -3.71 11.61
C PHE A 120 -6.75 -2.43 11.49
N ARG A 121 -6.08 -2.04 12.55
CA ARG A 121 -5.15 -0.90 12.57
C ARG A 121 -3.69 -1.31 12.63
N THR A 122 -3.40 -2.61 12.73
CA THR A 122 -2.03 -3.11 12.93
C THR A 122 -1.24 -3.32 11.63
N TYR A 123 -1.86 -3.11 10.49
CA TYR A 123 -1.28 -3.42 9.18
C TYR A 123 0.09 -2.76 8.94
N THR A 124 0.94 -3.46 8.24
CA THR A 124 2.14 -2.89 7.64
C THR A 124 1.79 -2.20 6.34
N LEU A 125 1.09 -2.88 5.43
CA LEU A 125 0.55 -2.29 4.21
C LEU A 125 -0.96 -2.48 4.14
N LYS A 126 -1.71 -1.38 3.93
CA LYS A 126 -3.14 -1.40 3.68
C LYS A 126 -3.44 -0.99 2.23
N VAL A 127 -4.16 -1.82 1.50
CA VAL A 127 -4.56 -1.60 0.11
C VAL A 127 -6.05 -1.36 0.04
N GLN A 128 -6.45 -0.12 -0.18
CA GLN A 128 -7.86 0.27 -0.35
C GLN A 128 -8.22 0.56 -1.81
N GLY A 129 -7.22 0.91 -2.63
CA GLY A 129 -7.38 1.17 -4.05
C GLY A 129 -7.66 -0.10 -4.85
N ASN A 130 -8.28 0.07 -6.03
CA ASN A 130 -8.54 -1.02 -6.97
C ASN A 130 -7.45 -1.13 -8.04
N TYR A 131 -7.33 -2.31 -8.67
CA TYR A 131 -6.32 -2.56 -9.72
C TYR A 131 -4.89 -2.34 -9.22
N ILE A 132 -4.59 -2.84 -8.04
CA ILE A 132 -3.27 -2.74 -7.42
C ILE A 132 -2.50 -4.05 -7.61
N THR A 133 -1.24 -3.93 -7.99
CA THR A 133 -0.31 -5.06 -8.08
C THR A 133 0.82 -4.89 -7.07
N LEU A 134 1.06 -5.90 -6.26
CA LEU A 134 2.22 -6.02 -5.37
C LEU A 134 3.11 -7.12 -5.94
N LYS A 135 4.38 -6.83 -6.19
CA LYS A 135 5.27 -7.77 -6.87
C LYS A 135 6.69 -7.76 -6.32
N ASN A 136 7.30 -8.95 -6.20
CA ASN A 136 8.71 -9.12 -5.83
C ASN A 136 9.10 -8.44 -4.51
N ILE A 137 8.27 -8.46 -3.49
CA ILE A 137 8.51 -7.81 -2.19
C ILE A 137 8.19 -8.73 -1.03
N THR A 138 8.85 -8.48 0.09
CA THR A 138 8.47 -9.01 1.41
C THR A 138 7.68 -7.95 2.15
N ILE A 139 6.51 -8.32 2.67
CA ILE A 139 5.70 -7.50 3.56
C ILE A 139 5.59 -8.26 4.88
N GLU A 140 6.10 -7.68 5.95
CA GLU A 140 6.07 -8.33 7.26
C GLU A 140 5.47 -7.44 8.34
N ASN A 141 4.76 -8.06 9.25
CA ASN A 141 4.54 -7.47 10.57
C ASN A 141 5.42 -8.25 11.56
N ASN A 142 6.47 -7.61 12.05
CA ASN A 142 7.47 -8.24 12.91
C ASN A 142 7.19 -8.06 14.42
N ALA A 143 5.95 -7.69 14.77
CA ALA A 143 5.53 -7.65 16.17
C ALA A 143 5.76 -9.02 16.85
N ALA A 144 6.22 -9.00 18.07
CA ALA A 144 6.26 -10.20 18.88
C ALA A 144 4.84 -10.81 19.02
N LYS A 145 4.73 -12.07 19.46
CA LYS A 145 3.43 -12.76 19.63
C LYS A 145 2.60 -12.14 20.77
N LEU A 146 2.19 -10.88 20.60
CA LEU A 146 1.47 -10.07 21.58
C LEU A 146 0.00 -9.88 21.24
N GLY A 147 -0.50 -10.57 20.22
CA GLY A 147 -1.88 -10.48 19.69
C GLY A 147 -1.87 -10.38 18.18
N GLN A 148 -3.02 -10.06 17.63
CA GLN A 148 -3.24 -9.90 16.19
C GLN A 148 -2.31 -8.82 15.63
N ALA A 149 -1.69 -9.10 14.46
CA ALA A 149 -0.68 -8.24 13.86
C ALA A 149 -0.64 -8.45 12.34
N VAL A 150 -1.39 -7.64 11.61
CA VAL A 150 -1.59 -7.78 10.16
C VAL A 150 -0.37 -7.28 9.39
N SER A 151 0.17 -8.09 8.48
CA SER A 151 1.18 -7.61 7.53
C SER A 151 0.52 -6.96 6.32
N LEU A 152 -0.42 -7.64 5.67
CA LEU A 152 -1.12 -7.15 4.49
C LEU A 152 -2.64 -7.11 4.71
N HIS A 153 -3.21 -5.91 4.62
CA HIS A 153 -4.64 -5.65 4.76
C HIS A 153 -5.21 -5.17 3.41
N ILE A 154 -6.10 -5.93 2.81
CA ILE A 154 -6.65 -5.63 1.49
C ILE A 154 -8.16 -5.34 1.60
N GLU A 155 -8.59 -4.17 1.11
CA GLU A 155 -10.00 -3.76 0.97
C GLU A 155 -10.36 -3.46 -0.50
N GLY A 156 -9.36 -3.35 -1.39
CA GLY A 156 -9.55 -3.08 -2.81
C GLY A 156 -10.05 -4.29 -3.61
N ASP A 157 -10.51 -4.04 -4.82
CA ASP A 157 -10.92 -5.06 -5.80
C ASP A 157 -9.90 -5.15 -6.95
N HIS A 158 -9.80 -6.31 -7.61
CA HIS A 158 -8.78 -6.60 -8.64
C HIS A 158 -7.35 -6.41 -8.13
N ILE A 159 -7.03 -7.08 -7.04
CA ILE A 159 -5.70 -7.02 -6.45
C ILE A 159 -4.90 -8.24 -6.88
N LEU A 160 -3.67 -8.01 -7.34
CA LEU A 160 -2.70 -9.04 -7.68
C LEU A 160 -1.51 -8.96 -6.73
N VAL A 161 -1.22 -10.07 -6.06
CA VAL A 161 -0.02 -10.24 -5.22
C VAL A 161 0.82 -11.34 -5.87
N GLN A 162 1.97 -10.98 -6.42
CA GLN A 162 2.80 -11.91 -7.20
C GLN A 162 4.23 -11.99 -6.71
N ASN A 163 4.74 -13.20 -6.52
CA ASN A 163 6.10 -13.47 -6.05
C ASN A 163 6.44 -12.63 -4.81
N CYS A 164 5.56 -12.66 -3.80
CA CYS A 164 5.73 -11.94 -2.56
C CYS A 164 5.93 -12.88 -1.38
N ARG A 165 6.55 -12.37 -0.31
CA ARG A 165 6.55 -13.02 1.00
C ARG A 165 5.70 -12.21 1.96
N LEU A 166 4.73 -12.86 2.60
CA LEU A 166 3.82 -12.25 3.58
C LEU A 166 4.10 -12.90 4.93
N LEU A 167 4.76 -12.16 5.80
CA LEU A 167 5.31 -12.69 7.04
C LEU A 167 4.61 -12.07 8.25
N GLY A 168 4.24 -12.91 9.19
CA GLY A 168 3.60 -12.47 10.42
C GLY A 168 3.43 -13.61 11.44
N ASN A 169 2.58 -13.37 12.41
CA ASN A 169 2.15 -14.34 13.40
C ASN A 169 0.63 -14.53 13.32
N GLN A 170 -0.13 -14.07 14.32
CA GLN A 170 -1.59 -14.10 14.26
C GLN A 170 -2.11 -13.02 13.31
N ASP A 171 -3.09 -13.37 12.44
CA ASP A 171 -3.78 -12.46 11.53
C ASP A 171 -2.88 -11.85 10.42
N THR A 172 -1.97 -12.62 9.81
CA THR A 172 -0.97 -12.08 8.86
C THR A 172 -1.61 -11.39 7.65
N VAL A 173 -2.58 -12.03 6.97
CA VAL A 173 -3.21 -11.52 5.73
C VAL A 173 -4.70 -11.37 5.93
N TYR A 174 -5.19 -10.13 5.81
CA TYR A 174 -6.61 -9.82 5.84
C TYR A 174 -7.14 -9.41 4.47
N THR A 175 -8.19 -10.10 4.00
CA THR A 175 -8.87 -9.86 2.72
C THR A 175 -10.28 -9.32 2.99
N GLY A 176 -10.37 -8.01 3.26
CA GLY A 176 -11.43 -7.40 4.07
C GLY A 176 -12.73 -7.05 3.39
N ARG A 177 -12.84 -7.07 2.07
CA ARG A 177 -14.06 -6.63 1.38
C ARG A 177 -14.81 -7.79 0.74
N ALA A 178 -16.05 -8.04 1.18
CA ALA A 178 -16.91 -9.05 0.58
C ALA A 178 -17.10 -8.79 -0.94
N GLY A 179 -16.93 -9.84 -1.74
CA GLY A 179 -17.09 -9.79 -3.19
C GLY A 179 -15.91 -9.18 -3.96
N SER A 180 -14.90 -8.62 -3.30
CA SER A 180 -13.67 -8.22 -3.99
C SER A 180 -12.85 -9.44 -4.41
N ARG A 181 -12.07 -9.26 -5.47
CA ARG A 181 -11.29 -10.30 -6.15
C ARG A 181 -9.82 -10.06 -5.91
N ILE A 182 -9.17 -11.05 -5.34
CA ILE A 182 -7.75 -10.99 -4.98
C ILE A 182 -7.09 -12.26 -5.49
N ALA A 183 -5.94 -12.13 -6.15
CA ALA A 183 -5.17 -13.28 -6.61
C ALA A 183 -3.75 -13.23 -6.03
N PHE A 184 -3.32 -14.36 -5.49
CA PHE A 184 -1.98 -14.59 -5.00
C PHE A 184 -1.29 -15.63 -5.90
N TYR A 185 -0.17 -15.26 -6.51
CA TYR A 185 0.63 -16.13 -7.37
C TYR A 185 2.07 -16.23 -6.87
N ASP A 186 2.61 -17.44 -6.81
CA ASP A 186 4.01 -17.70 -6.44
C ASP A 186 4.39 -17.07 -5.08
N CYS A 187 3.45 -16.96 -4.15
CA CYS A 187 3.66 -16.32 -2.86
C CYS A 187 4.06 -17.31 -1.76
N TYR A 188 4.85 -16.82 -0.82
CA TYR A 188 5.10 -17.47 0.47
C TYR A 188 4.32 -16.73 1.56
N ILE A 189 3.48 -17.43 2.31
CA ILE A 189 2.63 -16.84 3.36
C ILE A 189 2.82 -17.64 4.64
N GLU A 190 3.20 -16.97 5.72
CA GLU A 190 3.36 -17.63 7.02
C GLU A 190 2.61 -16.95 8.15
N GLY A 191 2.24 -17.73 9.14
CA GLY A 191 1.62 -17.23 10.37
C GLY A 191 1.37 -18.32 11.41
N THR A 192 0.68 -17.96 12.48
CA THR A 192 0.36 -18.88 13.57
C THR A 192 -1.12 -19.23 13.66
N THR A 193 -1.99 -18.25 13.81
CA THR A 193 -3.44 -18.44 14.00
C THR A 193 -4.18 -17.47 13.09
N ASP A 194 -5.24 -17.95 12.42
CA ASP A 194 -6.10 -17.16 11.54
C ASP A 194 -5.31 -16.27 10.57
N PHE A 195 -4.17 -16.79 10.07
CA PHE A 195 -3.21 -15.95 9.38
C PHE A 195 -3.55 -15.66 7.91
N ILE A 196 -4.65 -16.24 7.40
CA ILE A 196 -5.30 -15.85 6.15
C ILE A 196 -6.79 -15.76 6.44
N PHE A 197 -7.37 -14.57 6.46
CA PHE A 197 -8.78 -14.41 6.83
C PHE A 197 -9.45 -13.24 6.11
N GLY A 198 -10.78 -13.25 6.06
CA GLY A 198 -11.59 -12.20 5.47
C GLY A 198 -12.63 -12.71 4.46
N PRO A 199 -13.61 -11.87 4.07
CA PRO A 199 -14.77 -12.27 3.28
C PRO A 199 -14.61 -12.17 1.76
N SER A 200 -13.43 -11.83 1.23
CA SER A 200 -13.24 -11.64 -0.22
C SER A 200 -13.14 -12.96 -0.98
N LEU A 201 -13.23 -12.88 -2.31
CA LEU A 201 -12.92 -13.98 -3.22
C LEU A 201 -11.41 -13.99 -3.44
N ALA A 202 -10.69 -14.84 -2.71
CA ALA A 202 -9.25 -14.96 -2.80
C ALA A 202 -8.85 -16.24 -3.54
N TRP A 203 -8.00 -16.10 -4.55
CA TRP A 203 -7.42 -17.19 -5.32
C TRP A 203 -5.93 -17.33 -4.98
N PHE A 204 -5.49 -18.56 -4.71
CA PHE A 204 -4.10 -18.86 -4.43
C PHE A 204 -3.59 -19.88 -5.44
N GLU A 205 -2.53 -19.55 -6.17
CA GLU A 205 -1.92 -20.42 -7.17
C GLU A 205 -0.41 -20.47 -6.96
N ASN A 206 0.13 -21.68 -6.92
CA ASN A 206 1.55 -21.95 -6.70
C ASN A 206 2.11 -21.28 -5.44
N CYS A 207 1.28 -21.18 -4.38
CA CYS A 207 1.64 -20.55 -3.12
C CYS A 207 2.09 -21.57 -2.08
N GLU A 208 3.12 -21.23 -1.33
CA GLU A 208 3.51 -21.96 -0.13
C GLU A 208 2.85 -21.32 1.09
N ILE A 209 2.02 -22.08 1.81
CA ILE A 209 1.33 -21.63 3.03
C ILE A 209 1.94 -22.36 4.21
N HIS A 210 2.65 -21.63 5.05
CA HIS A 210 3.44 -22.19 6.17
C HIS A 210 2.83 -21.84 7.53
N SER A 211 2.29 -22.86 8.21
CA SER A 211 1.82 -22.72 9.60
C SER A 211 2.99 -22.85 10.59
N LYS A 212 3.20 -21.83 11.39
CA LYS A 212 4.25 -21.77 12.43
C LYS A 212 3.77 -22.31 13.78
N ALA A 213 2.53 -22.77 13.88
CA ALA A 213 1.93 -23.30 15.10
C ALA A 213 0.87 -24.36 14.75
N ASP A 214 0.55 -25.22 15.69
CA ASP A 214 -0.59 -26.11 15.62
C ASP A 214 -1.88 -25.33 15.94
N SER A 215 -2.43 -24.69 14.90
CA SER A 215 -3.60 -23.82 14.98
C SER A 215 -4.29 -23.68 13.63
N TYR A 216 -5.36 -22.89 13.58
CA TYR A 216 -6.15 -22.67 12.37
C TYR A 216 -5.45 -21.73 11.40
N ILE A 217 -5.53 -22.03 10.11
CA ILE A 217 -5.05 -21.14 9.03
C ILE A 217 -6.01 -19.96 8.86
N THR A 218 -7.33 -20.27 8.94
CA THR A 218 -8.43 -19.33 8.77
C THR A 218 -9.58 -19.70 9.71
#